data_ef587a975db95f3df624e9d8ccc5946d
#
_entry.id   ef587a975db95f3df624e9d8ccc5946d
#
_cell.length_a   1.000
_cell.length_b   1.000
_cell.length_c   1.000
_cell.angle_alpha   90.00
_cell.angle_beta   90.00
_cell.angle_gamma   90.00
#
_symmetry.space_group_name_H-M   'P 1'
#
loop_
_entity.id
_entity.type
_entity.pdbx_description
1 polymer ?
#
loop_
_entity_poly.entity_id
_entity_poly.type
_entity_poly.pdbx_seq_one_letter_code
_entity_poly.pdbx_strand_id
1 'polypeptide(L)'
;LSLMLLAMAIFGYKQNKWLASSRREVKTQNGQLKELNERLIATNHRRETYMRLFMDISAVYIRKLMEYRKLVSRKIKANQTADLLKTINSYKLAEEEATAFYTRFDRAFTELYPSFVDELNSLLLPEGRIAQPSPNALTTEARIYALMRLGVTESQEIATLLFYSTQTIYN
;
A
#
# COMPACT_ATOMS: atom_id res chain seq x y z
N LEU A 1 58.40 -45.39 1.92
CA LEU A 1 57.18 -45.55 1.09
C LEU A 1 55.89 -45.35 1.92
N SER A 2 55.77 -45.97 3.11
CA SER A 2 54.57 -45.90 3.97
C SER A 2 54.23 -44.51 4.52
N LEU A 3 55.23 -43.73 4.91
CA LEU A 3 55.08 -42.34 5.39
C LEU A 3 54.54 -41.40 4.30
N MET A 4 54.96 -41.60 3.05
CA MET A 4 54.51 -40.78 1.91
C MET A 4 53.04 -41.05 1.56
N LEU A 5 52.63 -42.32 1.61
CA LEU A 5 51.24 -42.70 1.42
C LEU A 5 50.30 -42.17 2.52
N LEU A 6 50.78 -42.18 3.77
CA LEU A 6 50.04 -41.64 4.91
C LEU A 6 49.87 -40.08 4.74
N ALA A 7 50.90 -39.39 4.35
CA ALA A 7 50.85 -37.93 4.10
C ALA A 7 49.86 -37.59 2.96
N MET A 8 49.85 -38.35 1.87
CA MET A 8 48.87 -38.20 0.78
C MET A 8 47.44 -38.47 1.22
N ALA A 9 47.20 -39.49 2.04
CA ALA A 9 45.88 -39.80 2.57
C ALA A 9 45.34 -38.66 3.49
N ILE A 10 46.19 -38.14 4.36
CA ILE A 10 45.84 -36.98 5.25
C ILE A 10 45.57 -35.74 4.43
N PHE A 11 46.38 -35.46 3.41
CA PHE A 11 46.19 -34.32 2.50
C PHE A 11 44.86 -34.44 1.74
N GLY A 12 44.57 -35.59 1.15
CA GLY A 12 43.33 -35.88 0.44
C GLY A 12 42.10 -35.75 1.34
N TYR A 13 42.17 -36.24 2.60
CA TYR A 13 41.13 -36.10 3.56
C TYR A 13 40.83 -34.63 3.95
N LYS A 14 41.89 -33.85 4.20
CA LYS A 14 41.77 -32.41 4.49
C LYS A 14 41.15 -31.66 3.33
N GLN A 15 41.63 -31.96 2.09
CA GLN A 15 41.11 -31.31 0.89
C GLN A 15 39.63 -31.64 0.64
N ASN A 16 39.21 -32.91 0.81
CA ASN A 16 37.82 -33.31 0.69
C ASN A 16 36.95 -32.67 1.75
N LYS A 17 37.42 -32.56 2.99
CA LYS A 17 36.69 -31.92 4.08
C LYS A 17 36.53 -30.40 3.81
N TRP A 18 37.58 -29.74 3.34
CA TRP A 18 37.51 -28.32 2.95
C TRP A 18 36.54 -28.10 1.79
N LEU A 19 36.62 -28.94 0.75
CA LEU A 19 35.75 -28.89 -0.42
C LEU A 19 34.26 -29.10 -0.04
N ALA A 20 33.99 -30.04 0.87
CA ALA A 20 32.66 -30.30 1.36
C ALA A 20 32.12 -29.11 2.17
N SER A 21 32.95 -28.45 3.00
CA SER A 21 32.59 -27.24 3.73
C SER A 21 32.30 -26.08 2.77
N SER A 22 33.17 -25.83 1.82
CA SER A 22 32.99 -24.76 0.82
C SER A 22 31.72 -24.97 -0.03
N ARG A 23 31.43 -26.21 -0.44
CA ARG A 23 30.20 -26.54 -1.17
C ARG A 23 28.95 -26.27 -0.32
N ARG A 24 28.98 -26.57 0.99
CA ARG A 24 27.87 -26.26 1.90
C ARG A 24 27.65 -24.76 2.01
N GLU A 25 28.73 -24.02 2.17
CA GLU A 25 28.67 -22.56 2.29
C GLU A 25 28.11 -21.93 1.02
N VAL A 26 28.60 -22.31 -0.16
CA VAL A 26 28.08 -21.84 -1.46
C VAL A 26 26.60 -22.19 -1.63
N LYS A 27 26.19 -23.41 -1.21
CA LYS A 27 24.76 -23.81 -1.25
C LYS A 27 23.89 -22.93 -0.35
N THR A 28 24.39 -22.61 0.86
CA THR A 28 23.67 -21.74 1.80
C THR A 28 23.55 -20.31 1.27
N GLN A 29 24.67 -19.75 0.75
CA GLN A 29 24.69 -18.43 0.14
C GLN A 29 23.76 -18.35 -1.06
N ASN A 30 23.77 -19.35 -1.94
CA ASN A 30 22.85 -19.41 -3.08
C ASN A 30 21.38 -19.48 -2.64
N GLY A 31 21.07 -20.20 -1.55
CA GLY A 31 19.74 -20.23 -0.96
C GLY A 31 19.30 -18.86 -0.46
N GLN A 32 20.17 -18.17 0.28
CA GLN A 32 19.90 -16.81 0.79
C GLN A 32 19.76 -15.81 -0.35
N LEU A 33 20.60 -15.92 -1.38
CA LEU A 33 20.53 -15.03 -2.57
C LEU A 33 19.21 -15.21 -3.32
N LYS A 34 18.74 -16.45 -3.46
CA LYS A 34 17.46 -16.77 -4.09
C LYS A 34 16.29 -16.16 -3.29
N GLU A 35 16.27 -16.36 -1.97
CA GLU A 35 15.25 -15.80 -1.10
C GLU A 35 15.24 -14.27 -1.16
N LEU A 36 16.41 -13.63 -1.10
CA LEU A 36 16.53 -12.17 -1.22
C LEU A 36 16.02 -11.67 -2.56
N ASN A 37 16.35 -12.36 -3.65
CA ASN A 37 15.89 -12.01 -4.99
C ASN A 37 14.35 -12.14 -5.12
N GLU A 38 13.76 -13.18 -4.58
CA GLU A 38 12.30 -13.37 -4.54
C GLU A 38 11.62 -12.24 -3.74
N ARG A 39 12.17 -11.87 -2.59
CA ARG A 39 11.70 -10.73 -1.79
C ARG A 39 11.82 -9.41 -2.55
N LEU A 40 12.91 -9.20 -3.26
CA LEU A 40 13.15 -8.00 -4.06
C LEU A 40 12.15 -7.89 -5.21
N ILE A 41 11.90 -8.98 -5.93
CA ILE A 41 10.90 -9.04 -7.02
C ILE A 41 9.50 -8.72 -6.47
N ALA A 42 9.11 -9.34 -5.35
CA ALA A 42 7.82 -9.08 -4.72
C ALA A 42 7.67 -7.61 -4.28
N THR A 43 8.74 -7.03 -3.73
CA THR A 43 8.77 -5.62 -3.32
C THR A 43 8.66 -4.67 -4.51
N ASN A 44 9.39 -4.94 -5.60
CA ASN A 44 9.32 -4.14 -6.83
C ASN A 44 7.92 -4.21 -7.44
N HIS A 45 7.32 -5.40 -7.54
CA HIS A 45 5.95 -5.55 -8.06
C HIS A 45 4.93 -4.76 -7.23
N ARG A 46 5.04 -4.79 -5.89
CA ARG A 46 4.20 -3.99 -5.00
C ARG A 46 4.39 -2.49 -5.23
N ARG A 47 5.63 -2.05 -5.42
CA ARG A 47 5.96 -0.66 -5.74
C ARG A 47 5.37 -0.21 -7.09
N GLU A 48 5.44 -1.05 -8.11
CA GLU A 48 4.86 -0.77 -9.43
C GLU A 48 3.34 -0.67 -9.35
N THR A 49 2.69 -1.56 -8.61
CA THR A 49 1.25 -1.51 -8.37
C THR A 49 0.86 -0.22 -7.66
N TYR A 50 1.58 0.16 -6.61
CA TYR A 50 1.38 1.43 -5.91
C TYR A 50 1.51 2.64 -6.85
N MET A 51 2.56 2.68 -7.68
CA MET A 51 2.75 3.77 -8.64
C MET A 51 1.62 3.85 -9.67
N ARG A 52 1.15 2.72 -10.16
CA ARG A 52 0.01 2.66 -11.08
C ARG A 52 -1.26 3.22 -10.45
N LEU A 53 -1.58 2.79 -9.23
CA LEU A 53 -2.75 3.28 -8.49
C LEU A 53 -2.66 4.79 -8.23
N PHE A 54 -1.48 5.29 -7.86
CA PHE A 54 -1.24 6.73 -7.69
C PHE A 54 -1.49 7.50 -8.99
N MET A 55 -0.99 7.00 -10.12
CA MET A 55 -1.18 7.63 -11.43
C MET A 55 -2.67 7.61 -11.83
N ASP A 56 -3.39 6.51 -11.61
CA ASP A 56 -4.82 6.41 -11.90
C ASP A 56 -5.65 7.41 -11.09
N ILE A 57 -5.39 7.50 -9.78
CA ILE A 57 -6.05 8.47 -8.89
C ILE A 57 -5.75 9.88 -9.36
N SER A 58 -4.48 10.21 -9.62
CA SER A 58 -4.06 11.53 -10.07
C SER A 58 -4.72 11.92 -11.40
N ALA A 59 -4.77 11.00 -12.36
CA ALA A 59 -5.42 11.23 -13.67
C ALA A 59 -6.92 11.53 -13.53
N VAL A 60 -7.59 10.85 -12.60
CA VAL A 60 -9.02 11.11 -12.31
C VAL A 60 -9.20 12.52 -11.76
N TYR A 61 -8.38 12.94 -10.79
CA TYR A 61 -8.49 14.28 -10.21
C TYR A 61 -8.16 15.39 -11.22
N ILE A 62 -7.16 15.22 -12.07
CA ILE A 62 -6.84 16.16 -13.15
C ILE A 62 -8.04 16.29 -14.10
N ARG A 63 -8.67 15.18 -14.48
CA ARG A 63 -9.87 15.19 -15.32
C ARG A 63 -11.02 15.95 -14.67
N LYS A 64 -11.30 15.70 -13.39
CA LYS A 64 -12.32 16.41 -12.62
C LYS A 64 -12.06 17.92 -12.55
N LEU A 65 -10.82 18.33 -12.30
CA LEU A 65 -10.44 19.76 -12.34
C LEU A 65 -10.73 20.40 -13.70
N MET A 66 -10.46 19.67 -14.79
CA MET A 66 -10.80 20.16 -16.14
C MET A 66 -12.31 20.26 -16.37
N GLU A 67 -13.09 19.33 -15.86
CA GLU A 67 -14.57 19.35 -15.91
C GLU A 67 -15.13 20.50 -15.10
N TYR A 68 -14.64 20.72 -13.88
CA TYR A 68 -15.03 21.89 -13.07
C TYR A 68 -14.68 23.21 -13.77
N ARG A 69 -13.49 23.33 -14.34
CA ARG A 69 -13.11 24.52 -15.11
C ARG A 69 -14.08 24.78 -16.26
N LYS A 70 -14.46 23.73 -17.01
CA LYS A 70 -15.44 23.84 -18.10
C LYS A 70 -16.82 24.26 -17.59
N LEU A 71 -17.27 23.66 -16.47
CA LEU A 71 -18.56 24.01 -15.84
C LEU A 71 -18.58 25.48 -15.43
N VAL A 72 -17.57 25.95 -14.67
CA VAL A 72 -17.45 27.32 -14.21
C VAL A 72 -17.45 28.29 -15.40
N SER A 73 -16.60 28.06 -16.40
CA SER A 73 -16.51 28.89 -17.59
C SER A 73 -17.85 28.97 -18.36
N ARG A 74 -18.54 27.84 -18.52
CA ARG A 74 -19.85 27.78 -19.18
C ARG A 74 -20.92 28.58 -18.40
N LYS A 75 -20.98 28.41 -17.07
CA LYS A 75 -21.97 29.11 -16.23
C LYS A 75 -21.73 30.63 -16.19
N ILE A 76 -20.48 31.07 -16.13
CA ILE A 76 -20.13 32.49 -16.19
C ILE A 76 -20.52 33.09 -17.54
N LYS A 77 -20.16 32.43 -18.67
CA LYS A 77 -20.51 32.88 -19.99
C LYS A 77 -22.02 33.00 -20.24
N ALA A 78 -22.79 32.14 -19.55
CA ALA A 78 -24.25 32.13 -19.62
C ALA A 78 -24.91 33.10 -18.62
N ASN A 79 -24.16 33.94 -17.90
CA ASN A 79 -24.67 34.82 -16.82
C ASN A 79 -25.43 34.06 -15.71
N GLN A 80 -25.11 32.78 -15.45
CA GLN A 80 -25.75 31.90 -14.46
C GLN A 80 -24.94 31.84 -13.16
N THR A 81 -24.50 32.98 -12.63
CA THR A 81 -23.66 33.04 -11.41
C THR A 81 -24.37 32.54 -10.16
N ALA A 82 -25.67 32.83 -10.01
CA ALA A 82 -26.44 32.34 -8.87
C ALA A 82 -26.56 30.79 -8.86
N ASP A 83 -26.75 30.20 -10.03
CA ASP A 83 -26.82 28.75 -10.18
C ASP A 83 -25.43 28.11 -9.99
N LEU A 84 -24.37 28.76 -10.42
CA LEU A 84 -23.00 28.36 -10.16
C LEU A 84 -22.71 28.32 -8.65
N LEU A 85 -23.05 29.37 -7.92
CA LEU A 85 -22.88 29.43 -6.47
C LEU A 85 -23.67 28.33 -5.75
N LYS A 86 -24.91 28.08 -6.16
CA LYS A 86 -25.73 26.97 -5.64
C LYS A 86 -25.06 25.62 -5.88
N THR A 87 -24.49 25.42 -7.07
CA THR A 87 -23.81 24.16 -7.43
C THR A 87 -22.53 23.96 -6.62
N ILE A 88 -21.69 24.99 -6.50
CA ILE A 88 -20.42 24.91 -5.76
C ILE A 88 -20.64 24.71 -4.26
N ASN A 89 -21.63 25.38 -3.68
CA ASN A 89 -21.98 25.26 -2.26
C ASN A 89 -22.85 24.05 -1.93
N SER A 90 -23.13 23.19 -2.90
CA SER A 90 -23.92 21.99 -2.70
C SER A 90 -23.12 20.96 -1.88
N TYR A 91 -23.62 20.62 -0.71
CA TYR A 91 -23.08 19.55 0.14
C TYR A 91 -23.02 18.20 -0.60
N LYS A 92 -24.00 17.96 -1.48
CA LYS A 92 -24.11 16.75 -2.29
C LYS A 92 -22.86 16.51 -3.17
N LEU A 93 -22.29 17.59 -3.73
CA LEU A 93 -21.07 17.47 -4.55
C LEU A 93 -19.88 16.97 -3.72
N ALA A 94 -19.72 17.48 -2.50
CA ALA A 94 -18.63 17.05 -1.61
C ALA A 94 -18.82 15.60 -1.16
N GLU A 95 -20.04 15.18 -0.87
CA GLU A 95 -20.37 13.82 -0.47
C GLU A 95 -20.14 12.79 -1.59
N GLU A 96 -20.55 13.12 -2.82
CA GLU A 96 -20.29 12.29 -4.01
C GLU A 96 -18.80 12.13 -4.27
N GLU A 97 -18.00 13.19 -4.11
CA GLU A 97 -16.56 13.15 -4.27
C GLU A 97 -15.86 12.33 -3.17
N ALA A 98 -16.28 12.49 -1.92
CA ALA A 98 -15.76 11.70 -0.80
C ALA A 98 -16.04 10.19 -1.02
N THR A 99 -17.28 9.85 -1.39
CA THR A 99 -17.65 8.45 -1.65
C THR A 99 -16.85 7.85 -2.81
N ALA A 100 -16.67 8.61 -3.88
CA ALA A 100 -15.86 8.18 -5.02
C ALA A 100 -14.37 8.01 -4.64
N PHE A 101 -13.84 8.85 -3.75
CA PHE A 101 -12.49 8.70 -3.21
C PHE A 101 -12.38 7.43 -2.38
N TYR A 102 -13.29 7.22 -1.42
CA TYR A 102 -13.27 6.02 -0.56
C TYR A 102 -13.30 4.73 -1.38
N THR A 103 -14.19 4.65 -2.36
CA THR A 103 -14.29 3.45 -3.21
C THR A 103 -12.97 3.13 -3.92
N ARG A 104 -12.26 4.15 -4.42
CA ARG A 104 -10.96 3.95 -5.08
C ARG A 104 -9.85 3.63 -4.10
N PHE A 105 -9.82 4.36 -2.99
CA PHE A 105 -8.82 4.13 -1.93
C PHE A 105 -8.94 2.72 -1.36
N ASP A 106 -10.14 2.31 -0.97
CA ASP A 106 -10.39 1.01 -0.39
C ASP A 106 -9.95 -0.11 -1.33
N ARG A 107 -10.38 -0.04 -2.60
CA ARG A 107 -9.99 -1.01 -3.61
C ARG A 107 -8.48 -1.08 -3.79
N ALA A 108 -7.84 0.06 -3.94
CA ALA A 108 -6.39 0.15 -4.14
C ALA A 108 -5.63 -0.40 -2.93
N PHE A 109 -6.08 -0.05 -1.73
CA PHE A 109 -5.44 -0.47 -0.50
C PHE A 109 -5.62 -1.97 -0.23
N THR A 110 -6.82 -2.51 -0.41
CA THR A 110 -7.08 -3.95 -0.21
C THR A 110 -6.40 -4.83 -1.26
N GLU A 111 -6.19 -4.32 -2.47
CA GLU A 111 -5.37 -4.98 -3.50
C GLU A 111 -3.90 -5.08 -3.07
N LEU A 112 -3.35 -4.03 -2.44
CA LEU A 112 -1.97 -4.00 -1.96
C LEU A 112 -1.77 -4.78 -0.64
N TYR A 113 -2.79 -4.80 0.21
CA TYR A 113 -2.75 -5.37 1.56
C TYR A 113 -4.01 -6.23 1.83
N PRO A 114 -4.14 -7.39 1.16
CA PRO A 114 -5.36 -8.20 1.23
C PRO A 114 -5.65 -8.77 2.63
N SER A 115 -4.63 -8.97 3.47
CA SER A 115 -4.75 -9.48 4.85
C SER A 115 -4.82 -8.39 5.91
N PHE A 116 -4.88 -7.11 5.52
CA PHE A 116 -4.75 -5.98 6.45
C PHE A 116 -5.78 -5.99 7.58
N VAL A 117 -7.04 -6.23 7.28
CA VAL A 117 -8.11 -6.22 8.30
C VAL A 117 -7.96 -7.38 9.28
N ASP A 118 -7.54 -8.55 8.80
CA ASP A 118 -7.26 -9.71 9.65
C ASP A 118 -6.03 -9.46 10.54
N GLU A 119 -4.97 -8.91 9.97
CA GLU A 119 -3.77 -8.50 10.71
C GLU A 119 -4.11 -7.48 11.80
N LEU A 120 -4.89 -6.45 11.46
CA LEU A 120 -5.34 -5.42 12.39
C LEU A 120 -6.19 -6.03 13.52
N ASN A 121 -7.15 -6.87 13.17
CA ASN A 121 -8.02 -7.54 14.13
C ASN A 121 -7.28 -8.51 15.06
N SER A 122 -6.12 -9.03 14.65
CA SER A 122 -5.26 -9.84 15.51
C SER A 122 -4.61 -9.05 16.66
N LEU A 123 -4.51 -7.73 16.50
CA LEU A 123 -3.95 -6.80 17.50
C LEU A 123 -5.01 -6.18 18.40
N LEU A 124 -6.28 -6.31 18.04
CA LEU A 124 -7.40 -5.70 18.76
C LEU A 124 -8.07 -6.71 19.71
N LEU A 125 -8.62 -6.21 20.81
CA LEU A 125 -9.51 -6.98 21.67
C LEU A 125 -10.76 -7.42 20.90
N PRO A 126 -11.42 -8.53 21.29
CA PRO A 126 -12.60 -9.05 20.59
C PRO A 126 -13.70 -8.00 20.37
N GLU A 127 -13.91 -7.11 21.35
CA GLU A 127 -14.90 -6.06 21.33
C GLU A 127 -14.56 -4.90 20.40
N GLY A 128 -13.28 -4.72 20.10
CA GLY A 128 -12.75 -3.67 19.22
C GLY A 128 -12.50 -4.12 17.78
N ARG A 129 -12.88 -5.34 17.43
CA ARG A 129 -12.66 -5.86 16.08
C ARG A 129 -13.47 -5.13 15.04
N ILE A 130 -12.82 -4.82 13.94
CA ILE A 130 -13.39 -4.06 12.82
C ILE A 130 -13.97 -5.05 11.81
N ALA A 131 -15.23 -4.84 11.43
CA ALA A 131 -15.85 -5.60 10.35
C ALA A 131 -15.34 -5.11 8.99
N GLN A 132 -15.19 -6.03 8.05
CA GLN A 132 -14.93 -5.67 6.65
C GLN A 132 -16.26 -5.80 5.88
N PRO A 133 -16.83 -4.68 5.39
CA PRO A 133 -18.14 -4.68 4.73
C PRO A 133 -18.19 -5.51 3.45
N SER A 134 -17.07 -5.54 2.72
CA SER A 134 -16.85 -6.39 1.55
C SER A 134 -15.34 -6.55 1.30
N PRO A 135 -14.89 -7.48 0.44
CA PRO A 135 -13.48 -7.72 0.16
C PRO A 135 -12.70 -6.47 -0.29
N ASN A 136 -13.38 -5.51 -0.92
CA ASN A 136 -12.79 -4.29 -1.47
C ASN A 136 -13.30 -3.01 -0.78
N ALA A 137 -13.86 -3.11 0.43
CA ALA A 137 -14.35 -1.97 1.17
C ALA A 137 -13.80 -1.98 2.60
N LEU A 138 -13.51 -0.79 3.12
CA LEU A 138 -13.04 -0.56 4.48
C LEU A 138 -14.09 0.27 5.24
N THR A 139 -14.16 0.08 6.55
CA THR A 139 -14.89 1.00 7.44
C THR A 139 -14.09 2.29 7.61
N THR A 140 -14.69 3.30 8.22
CA THR A 140 -14.01 4.55 8.56
C THR A 140 -12.77 4.30 9.42
N GLU A 141 -12.91 3.49 10.45
CA GLU A 141 -11.82 3.12 11.36
C GLU A 141 -10.70 2.40 10.61
N ALA A 142 -11.05 1.43 9.76
CA ALA A 142 -10.07 0.71 8.95
C ALA A 142 -9.33 1.64 7.98
N ARG A 143 -9.99 2.67 7.41
CA ARG A 143 -9.32 3.68 6.54
C ARG A 143 -8.33 4.53 7.33
N ILE A 144 -8.65 4.91 8.57
CA ILE A 144 -7.73 5.64 9.45
C ILE A 144 -6.46 4.81 9.67
N TYR A 145 -6.60 3.54 10.09
CA TYR A 145 -5.46 2.65 10.28
C TYR A 145 -4.71 2.34 8.98
N ALA A 146 -5.41 2.28 7.85
CA ALA A 146 -4.79 2.12 6.53
C ALA A 146 -3.90 3.31 6.17
N LEU A 147 -4.35 4.54 6.43
CA LEU A 147 -3.55 5.75 6.23
C LEU A 147 -2.33 5.77 7.16
N MET A 148 -2.50 5.40 8.44
CA MET A 148 -1.37 5.27 9.38
C MET A 148 -0.34 4.24 8.90
N ARG A 149 -0.76 3.10 8.34
CA ARG A 149 0.13 2.11 7.74
C ARG A 149 0.89 2.66 6.52
N LEU A 150 0.29 3.59 5.80
CA LEU A 150 0.94 4.29 4.68
C LEU A 150 1.87 5.44 5.13
N GLY A 151 1.98 5.69 6.44
CA GLY A 151 2.86 6.69 7.03
C GLY A 151 2.19 8.04 7.29
N VAL A 152 0.87 8.16 7.09
CA VAL A 152 0.11 9.37 7.43
C VAL A 152 -0.32 9.25 8.89
N THR A 153 0.36 9.95 9.80
CA THR A 153 0.15 9.82 11.25
C THR A 153 -0.52 11.04 11.89
N GLU A 154 -0.51 12.18 11.19
CA GLU A 154 -1.08 13.42 11.68
C GLU A 154 -2.60 13.42 11.55
N SER A 155 -3.32 13.56 12.68
CA SER A 155 -4.79 13.53 12.71
C SER A 155 -5.44 14.58 11.79
N GLN A 156 -4.83 15.75 11.65
CA GLN A 156 -5.27 16.80 10.73
C GLN A 156 -5.17 16.36 9.27
N GLU A 157 -4.10 15.68 8.91
CA GLU A 157 -3.86 15.18 7.56
C GLU A 157 -4.83 14.04 7.23
N ILE A 158 -5.03 13.10 8.16
CA ILE A 158 -6.01 12.02 8.04
C ILE A 158 -7.42 12.59 7.87
N ALA A 159 -7.81 13.56 8.70
CA ALA A 159 -9.10 14.22 8.60
C ALA A 159 -9.32 14.87 7.23
N THR A 160 -8.31 15.57 6.73
CA THR A 160 -8.34 16.21 5.40
C THR A 160 -8.50 15.18 4.29
N LEU A 161 -7.73 14.09 4.32
CA LEU A 161 -7.78 13.02 3.32
C LEU A 161 -9.10 12.26 3.33
N LEU A 162 -9.70 12.09 4.50
CA LEU A 162 -10.97 11.40 4.66
C LEU A 162 -12.19 12.34 4.64
N PHE A 163 -12.00 13.63 4.35
CA PHE A 163 -13.09 14.63 4.32
C PHE A 163 -13.88 14.70 5.64
N TYR A 164 -13.22 14.38 6.77
CA TYR A 164 -13.82 14.45 8.11
C TYR A 164 -13.33 15.68 8.88
N SER A 165 -14.07 16.01 9.96
CA SER A 165 -13.54 16.92 10.96
C SER A 165 -12.43 16.25 11.77
N THR A 166 -11.48 17.03 12.29
CA THR A 166 -10.44 16.51 13.19
C THR A 166 -11.03 15.83 14.41
N GLN A 167 -12.16 16.35 14.92
CA GLN A 167 -12.91 15.76 16.03
C GLN A 167 -13.36 14.32 15.75
N THR A 168 -13.75 14.02 14.51
CA THR A 168 -14.17 12.67 14.09
C THR A 168 -13.04 11.66 14.16
N ILE A 169 -11.77 12.10 14.00
CA ILE A 169 -10.60 11.22 14.05
C ILE A 169 -10.22 10.86 15.49
N TYR A 170 -10.56 11.72 16.46
CA TYR A 170 -10.24 11.49 17.89
C TYR A 170 -11.29 10.68 18.66
N ASN A 171 -12.50 10.53 18.12
CA ASN A 171 -13.60 9.77 18.72
C ASN A 171 -13.58 8.31 18.27
#